data_815be67eed7a0f760ea357ef18e42d0f
#
_entry.id   815be67eed7a0f760ea357ef18e42d0f
#
_cell.length_a   1.000
_cell.length_b   1.000
_cell.length_c   1.000
_cell.angle_alpha   90.00
_cell.angle_beta   90.00
_cell.angle_gamma   90.00
#
_symmetry.space_group_name_H-M   'P 1'
#
loop_
_entity.id
_entity.type
_entity.pdbx_description
1 polymer ?
#
loop_
_entity_poly.entity_id
_entity_poly.type
_entity_poly.pdbx_seq_one_letter_code
_entity_poly.pdbx_strand_id
1 'polypeptide(L)'
;MKNKIPPPIVTLFFGLCIYFSQEYFPESNLEFLTVLSYIFYFSGFFVLVLAVSLFKKQNTTVNPIKIENASSLVTSGVFEYSRNPMYLGMALILLGLALMFNVIGGTLFTLLFTIYITKFQIKPEEEVMERLFGEDFLNYKQNVRMWL
;
A
#
# COMPACT_ATOMS: atom_id res chain seq x y z
N MET A 1 -8.65 -11.41 13.83
CA MET A 1 -8.05 -10.43 14.78
C MET A 1 -8.05 -9.08 14.07
N LYS A 2 -8.81 -8.10 14.58
CA LYS A 2 -8.82 -6.75 13.99
C LYS A 2 -7.43 -6.15 14.16
N ASN A 3 -6.80 -5.78 13.05
CA ASN A 3 -5.49 -5.14 13.10
C ASN A 3 -5.66 -3.73 13.68
N LYS A 4 -4.97 -3.46 14.79
CA LYS A 4 -5.09 -2.18 15.51
C LYS A 4 -4.01 -1.18 15.11
N ILE A 5 -3.03 -1.59 14.29
CA ILE A 5 -1.89 -0.76 13.92
C ILE A 5 -2.21 -0.02 12.62
N PRO A 6 -2.23 1.32 12.64
CA PRO A 6 -2.44 2.09 11.42
C PRO A 6 -1.38 1.78 10.35
N PRO A 7 -1.76 1.56 9.08
CA PRO A 7 -0.84 1.22 8.00
C PRO A 7 0.34 2.19 7.82
N PRO A 8 0.20 3.52 8.01
CA PRO A 8 1.33 4.43 7.95
C PRO A 8 2.41 4.14 9.00
N ILE A 9 2.02 3.65 10.19
CA ILE A 9 2.99 3.26 11.24
C ILE A 9 3.75 2.00 10.81
N VAL A 10 3.06 1.04 10.20
CA VAL A 10 3.68 -0.16 9.66
C VAL A 10 4.66 0.21 8.53
N THR A 11 4.26 1.11 7.64
CA THR A 11 5.11 1.62 6.56
C THR A 11 6.36 2.31 7.11
N LEU A 12 6.20 3.17 8.12
CA LEU A 12 7.33 3.82 8.80
C LEU A 12 8.28 2.79 9.43
N PHE A 13 7.74 1.79 10.11
CA PHE A 13 8.54 0.72 10.71
C PHE A 13 9.39 -0.01 9.66
N PHE A 14 8.79 -0.44 8.54
CA PHE A 14 9.53 -1.10 7.47
C PHE A 14 10.52 -0.16 6.78
N GLY A 15 10.18 1.12 6.62
CA GLY A 15 11.11 2.14 6.12
C GLY A 15 12.35 2.30 7.02
N LEU A 16 12.17 2.31 8.33
CA LEU A 16 13.29 2.31 9.29
C LEU A 16 14.10 1.02 9.21
N CYS A 17 13.46 -0.16 9.05
CA CYS A 17 14.18 -1.42 8.83
C CYS A 17 15.05 -1.36 7.58
N ILE A 18 14.54 -0.80 6.47
CA ILE A 18 15.32 -0.60 5.23
C ILE A 18 16.52 0.30 5.50
N TYR A 19 16.31 1.44 6.15
CA TYR A 19 17.36 2.40 6.46
C TYR A 19 18.47 1.80 7.34
N PHE A 20 18.12 1.19 8.46
CA PHE A 20 19.09 0.61 9.38
C PHE A 20 19.76 -0.67 8.86
N SER A 21 19.14 -1.36 7.91
CA SER A 21 19.72 -2.57 7.32
C SER A 21 20.83 -2.29 6.29
N GLN A 22 21.02 -1.04 5.86
CA GLN A 22 22.01 -0.69 4.83
C GLN A 22 23.44 -1.11 5.23
N GLU A 23 23.77 -1.12 6.51
CA GLU A 23 25.08 -1.54 7.00
C GLU A 23 25.36 -3.05 6.83
N TYR A 24 24.31 -3.86 6.66
CA TYR A 24 24.41 -5.33 6.55
C TYR A 24 24.36 -5.84 5.13
N PHE A 25 24.10 -4.98 4.14
CA PHE A 25 23.94 -5.35 2.74
C PHE A 25 24.91 -4.53 1.86
N PRO A 26 25.39 -5.10 0.74
CA PRO A 26 26.28 -4.39 -0.15
C PRO A 26 25.62 -3.13 -0.72
N GLU A 27 26.40 -2.05 -0.75
CA GLU A 27 26.01 -0.80 -1.39
C GLU A 27 25.87 -0.97 -2.91
N SER A 28 24.87 -0.33 -3.48
CA SER A 28 24.65 -0.27 -4.92
C SER A 28 24.85 1.16 -5.39
N ASN A 29 26.07 1.53 -5.79
CA ASN A 29 26.44 2.88 -6.23
C ASN A 29 26.11 3.13 -7.72
N LEU A 30 24.94 2.66 -8.19
CA LEU A 30 24.50 2.85 -9.57
C LEU A 30 23.60 4.09 -9.66
N GLU A 31 24.04 5.14 -10.36
CA GLU A 31 23.26 6.38 -10.53
C GLU A 31 21.84 6.13 -11.06
N PHE A 32 21.70 5.14 -11.93
CA PHE A 32 20.39 4.72 -12.45
C PHE A 32 19.42 4.29 -11.34
N LEU A 33 19.90 3.60 -10.27
CA LEU A 33 19.05 3.20 -9.14
C LEU A 33 18.56 4.40 -8.34
N THR A 34 19.38 5.44 -8.24
CA THR A 34 18.99 6.70 -7.61
C THR A 34 17.85 7.38 -8.38
N VAL A 35 17.95 7.45 -9.70
CA VAL A 35 16.88 8.00 -10.54
C VAL A 35 15.60 7.17 -10.40
N LEU A 36 15.74 5.84 -10.47
CA LEU A 36 14.61 4.92 -10.34
C LEU A 36 13.95 5.00 -8.95
N SER A 37 14.74 5.21 -7.88
CA SER A 37 14.21 5.39 -6.51
C SER A 37 13.28 6.59 -6.42
N TYR A 38 13.64 7.72 -7.02
CA TYR A 38 12.78 8.90 -7.07
C TYR A 38 11.49 8.64 -7.86
N ILE A 39 11.57 7.91 -8.98
CA ILE A 39 10.38 7.55 -9.76
C ILE A 39 9.40 6.74 -8.91
N PHE A 40 9.88 5.71 -8.21
CA PHE A 40 9.03 4.90 -7.33
C PHE A 40 8.48 5.71 -6.14
N TYR A 41 9.31 6.54 -5.54
CA TYR A 41 8.91 7.38 -4.41
C TYR A 41 7.79 8.35 -4.79
N PHE A 42 7.99 9.12 -5.87
CA PHE A 42 6.98 10.08 -6.32
C PHE A 42 5.72 9.41 -6.88
N SER A 43 5.85 8.30 -7.61
CA SER A 43 4.68 7.56 -8.09
C SER A 43 3.86 6.99 -6.93
N GLY A 44 4.51 6.44 -5.91
CA GLY A 44 3.84 5.95 -4.70
C GLY A 44 3.11 7.06 -3.95
N PHE A 45 3.74 8.21 -3.78
CA PHE A 45 3.12 9.39 -3.17
C PHE A 45 1.91 9.88 -4.00
N PHE A 46 2.05 9.93 -5.31
CA PHE A 46 0.98 10.34 -6.22
C PHE A 46 -0.23 9.41 -6.15
N VAL A 47 -0.01 8.08 -6.17
CA VAL A 47 -1.08 7.08 -6.02
C VAL A 47 -1.78 7.23 -4.67
N LEU A 48 -1.04 7.46 -3.58
CA LEU A 48 -1.63 7.73 -2.26
C LEU A 48 -2.55 8.95 -2.27
N VAL A 49 -2.08 10.06 -2.82
CA VAL A 49 -2.86 11.31 -2.89
C VAL A 49 -4.14 11.10 -3.71
N LEU A 50 -4.05 10.43 -4.86
CA LEU A 50 -5.22 10.13 -5.69
C LEU A 50 -6.22 9.25 -4.95
N ALA A 51 -5.76 8.18 -4.30
CA ALA A 51 -6.63 7.26 -3.56
C ALA A 51 -7.36 7.98 -2.41
N VAL A 52 -6.65 8.77 -1.60
CA VAL A 52 -7.25 9.55 -0.51
C VAL A 52 -8.24 10.60 -1.04
N SER A 53 -7.93 11.25 -2.16
CA SER A 53 -8.80 12.26 -2.76
C SER A 53 -10.14 11.67 -3.23
N LEU A 54 -10.12 10.45 -3.79
CA LEU A 54 -11.33 9.74 -4.20
C LEU A 54 -12.22 9.36 -3.01
N PHE A 55 -11.64 8.88 -1.91
CA PHE A 55 -12.41 8.64 -0.68
C PHE A 55 -13.09 9.91 -0.15
N LYS A 56 -12.35 11.03 -0.13
CA LYS A 56 -12.91 12.33 0.29
C LYS A 56 -14.04 12.79 -0.64
N LYS A 57 -13.86 12.64 -1.96
CA LYS A 57 -14.86 13.02 -2.97
C LYS A 57 -16.16 12.23 -2.82
N GLN A 58 -16.07 10.95 -2.42
CA GLN A 58 -17.22 10.08 -2.23
C GLN A 58 -17.78 10.11 -0.79
N ASN A 59 -17.27 11.01 0.07
CA ASN A 59 -17.69 11.16 1.47
C ASN A 59 -17.66 9.83 2.26
N THR A 60 -16.72 8.94 1.95
CA THR A 60 -16.53 7.66 2.64
C THR A 60 -15.27 7.68 3.49
N THR A 61 -15.14 6.70 4.40
CA THR A 61 -14.01 6.66 5.33
C THR A 61 -12.72 6.16 4.68
N VAL A 62 -11.63 6.87 4.95
CA VAL A 62 -10.25 6.43 4.64
C VAL A 62 -9.63 5.64 5.82
N ASN A 63 -10.35 5.51 6.94
CA ASN A 63 -9.80 4.94 8.16
C ASN A 63 -10.00 3.42 8.18
N PRO A 64 -8.94 2.62 8.05
CA PRO A 64 -9.02 1.16 8.02
C PRO A 64 -9.49 0.55 9.35
N ILE A 65 -9.34 1.29 10.46
CA ILE A 65 -9.83 0.86 11.79
C ILE A 65 -11.34 0.99 11.89
N LYS A 66 -11.94 1.91 11.13
CA LYS A 66 -13.38 2.20 11.11
C LYS A 66 -14.02 1.89 9.75
N ILE A 67 -13.55 0.85 9.07
CA ILE A 67 -14.04 0.46 7.74
C ILE A 67 -15.54 0.11 7.77
N GLU A 68 -16.08 -0.30 8.90
CA GLU A 68 -17.52 -0.53 9.10
C GLU A 68 -18.35 0.74 8.87
N ASN A 69 -17.73 1.92 8.89
CA ASN A 69 -18.38 3.21 8.58
C ASN A 69 -18.27 3.60 7.10
N ALA A 70 -17.82 2.69 6.23
CA ALA A 70 -17.76 2.96 4.80
C ALA A 70 -19.20 3.11 4.26
N SER A 71 -19.49 4.28 3.68
CA SER A 71 -20.80 4.64 3.15
C SER A 71 -20.97 4.33 1.66
N SER A 72 -19.85 4.12 0.95
CA SER A 72 -19.84 3.82 -0.48
C SER A 72 -18.64 2.97 -0.87
N LEU A 73 -18.82 2.12 -1.88
CA LEU A 73 -17.77 1.34 -2.51
C LEU A 73 -17.10 2.19 -3.58
N VAL A 74 -15.82 2.55 -3.38
CA VAL A 74 -15.04 3.31 -4.35
C VAL A 74 -14.39 2.36 -5.34
N THR A 75 -14.79 2.44 -6.63
CA THR A 75 -14.30 1.57 -7.70
C THR A 75 -13.70 2.31 -8.89
N SER A 76 -13.72 3.66 -8.85
CA SER A 76 -13.29 4.52 -9.98
C SER A 76 -11.84 5.01 -9.84
N GLY A 77 -11.27 5.49 -10.95
CA GLY A 77 -9.94 6.07 -11.00
C GLY A 77 -8.85 5.05 -10.66
N VAL A 78 -7.98 5.33 -9.69
CA VAL A 78 -6.90 4.40 -9.29
C VAL A 78 -7.43 3.06 -8.75
N PHE A 79 -8.70 3.02 -8.30
CA PHE A 79 -9.35 1.80 -7.86
C PHE A 79 -9.82 0.88 -9.02
N GLU A 80 -9.76 1.33 -10.26
CA GLU A 80 -9.96 0.49 -11.45
C GLU A 80 -8.77 -0.43 -11.73
N TYR A 81 -7.57 -0.06 -11.25
CA TYR A 81 -6.33 -0.78 -11.47
C TYR A 81 -5.90 -1.64 -10.28
N SER A 82 -6.23 -1.19 -9.08
CA SER A 82 -5.90 -1.89 -7.83
C SER A 82 -7.05 -1.72 -6.84
N ARG A 83 -7.43 -2.80 -6.14
CA ARG A 83 -8.40 -2.66 -5.04
C ARG A 83 -7.81 -1.98 -3.80
N ASN A 84 -6.48 -1.91 -3.71
CA ASN A 84 -5.77 -1.38 -2.54
C ASN A 84 -4.70 -0.33 -2.92
N PRO A 85 -5.07 0.73 -3.69
CA PRO A 85 -4.09 1.69 -4.21
C PRO A 85 -3.34 2.45 -3.11
N MET A 86 -3.94 2.62 -1.92
CA MET A 86 -3.24 3.22 -0.77
C MET A 86 -2.06 2.36 -0.30
N TYR A 87 -2.26 1.04 -0.20
CA TYR A 87 -1.19 0.10 0.19
C TYR A 87 -0.17 -0.09 -0.93
N LEU A 88 -0.61 -0.05 -2.18
CA LEU A 88 0.27 -0.03 -3.36
C LEU A 88 1.19 1.20 -3.32
N GLY A 89 0.65 2.39 -3.06
CA GLY A 89 1.44 3.60 -2.91
C GLY A 89 2.49 3.50 -1.80
N MET A 90 2.12 2.93 -0.64
CA MET A 90 3.07 2.67 0.46
C MET A 90 4.17 1.68 0.06
N ALA A 91 3.83 0.60 -0.66
CA ALA A 91 4.80 -0.38 -1.15
C ALA A 91 5.77 0.23 -2.17
N LEU A 92 5.27 1.09 -3.07
CA LEU A 92 6.10 1.83 -4.04
C LEU A 92 7.08 2.78 -3.33
N ILE A 93 6.63 3.49 -2.29
CA ILE A 93 7.52 4.35 -1.47
C ILE A 93 8.62 3.50 -0.81
N LEU A 94 8.28 2.36 -0.22
CA LEU A 94 9.26 1.45 0.38
C LEU A 94 10.23 0.89 -0.66
N LEU A 95 9.75 0.58 -1.87
CA LEU A 95 10.60 0.14 -2.96
C LEU A 95 11.55 1.26 -3.42
N GLY A 96 11.08 2.51 -3.46
CA GLY A 96 11.95 3.69 -3.68
C GLY A 96 13.05 3.79 -2.62
N LEU A 97 12.71 3.63 -1.32
CA LEU A 97 13.70 3.60 -0.24
C LEU A 97 14.67 2.42 -0.37
N ALA A 98 14.17 1.25 -0.79
CA ALA A 98 15.01 0.07 -1.04
C ALA A 98 16.08 0.34 -2.10
N LEU A 99 15.68 0.93 -3.22
CA LEU A 99 16.61 1.28 -4.31
C LEU A 99 17.61 2.38 -3.90
N MET A 100 17.22 3.25 -2.98
CA MET A 100 18.06 4.35 -2.51
C MET A 100 19.12 3.90 -1.49
N PHE A 101 18.76 3.05 -0.54
CA PHE A 101 19.62 2.68 0.58
C PHE A 101 20.31 1.33 0.40
N ASN A 102 19.55 0.28 0.08
CA ASN A 102 20.09 -1.05 -0.22
C ASN A 102 19.06 -1.90 -0.98
N VAL A 103 19.41 -2.35 -2.15
CA VAL A 103 18.48 -3.05 -3.05
C VAL A 103 18.04 -4.40 -2.47
N ILE A 104 18.96 -5.18 -1.92
CA ILE A 104 18.68 -6.56 -1.48
C ILE A 104 17.82 -6.55 -0.21
N GLY A 105 18.33 -5.95 0.86
CA GLY A 105 17.62 -5.89 2.14
C GLY A 105 16.33 -5.09 2.04
N GLY A 106 16.36 -3.96 1.31
CA GLY A 106 15.20 -3.12 1.12
C GLY A 106 14.07 -3.81 0.34
N THR A 107 14.40 -4.55 -0.72
CA THR A 107 13.42 -5.34 -1.46
C THR A 107 12.83 -6.45 -0.57
N LEU A 108 13.66 -7.13 0.22
CA LEU A 108 13.20 -8.12 1.19
C LEU A 108 12.20 -7.52 2.19
N PHE A 109 12.53 -6.37 2.80
CA PHE A 109 11.63 -5.70 3.74
C PHE A 109 10.35 -5.20 3.06
N THR A 110 10.42 -4.73 1.81
CA THR A 110 9.23 -4.36 1.04
C THR A 110 8.33 -5.57 0.77
N LEU A 111 8.88 -6.73 0.45
CA LEU A 111 8.13 -7.98 0.31
C LEU A 111 7.49 -8.40 1.64
N LEU A 112 8.21 -8.33 2.74
CA LEU A 112 7.67 -8.62 4.07
C LEU A 112 6.53 -7.66 4.44
N PHE A 113 6.65 -6.38 4.09
CA PHE A 113 5.57 -5.40 4.22
C PHE A 113 4.33 -5.81 3.42
N THR A 114 4.48 -6.17 2.13
CA THR A 114 3.33 -6.58 1.31
C THR A 114 2.63 -7.83 1.85
N ILE A 115 3.40 -8.80 2.34
CA ILE A 115 2.86 -10.00 3.00
C ILE A 115 2.11 -9.63 4.28
N TYR A 116 2.71 -8.79 5.11
CA TYR A 116 2.11 -8.33 6.37
C TYR A 116 0.80 -7.59 6.12
N ILE A 117 0.82 -6.58 5.26
CA ILE A 117 -0.37 -5.78 4.92
C ILE A 117 -1.46 -6.65 4.30
N THR A 118 -1.11 -7.56 3.38
CA THR A 118 -2.09 -8.48 2.79
C THR A 118 -2.79 -9.33 3.86
N LYS A 119 -2.03 -9.90 4.77
CA LYS A 119 -2.56 -10.84 5.76
C LYS A 119 -3.35 -10.14 6.87
N PHE A 120 -2.83 -9.03 7.37
CA PHE A 120 -3.34 -8.42 8.59
C PHE A 120 -4.19 -7.17 8.35
N GLN A 121 -4.18 -6.62 7.14
CA GLN A 121 -4.93 -5.42 6.79
C GLN A 121 -5.92 -5.70 5.66
N ILE A 122 -5.43 -6.04 4.45
CA ILE A 122 -6.28 -6.16 3.26
C ILE A 122 -7.35 -7.25 3.43
N LYS A 123 -6.95 -8.48 3.81
CA LYS A 123 -7.92 -9.58 3.94
C LYS A 123 -9.03 -9.29 4.95
N PRO A 124 -8.73 -8.82 6.18
CA PRO A 124 -9.79 -8.41 7.11
C PRO A 124 -10.66 -7.25 6.61
N GLU A 125 -10.10 -6.30 5.86
CA GLU A 125 -10.86 -5.21 5.24
C GLU A 125 -11.79 -5.73 4.15
N GLU A 126 -11.31 -6.62 3.26
CA GLU A 126 -12.13 -7.25 2.22
C GLU A 126 -13.30 -8.04 2.82
N GLU A 127 -13.12 -8.75 3.96
CA GLU A 127 -14.22 -9.43 4.66
C GLU A 127 -15.31 -8.45 5.16
N VAL A 128 -14.91 -7.28 5.61
CA VAL A 128 -15.86 -6.23 6.03
C VAL A 128 -16.56 -5.63 4.81
N MET A 129 -15.81 -5.32 3.74
CA MET A 129 -16.37 -4.77 2.50
C MET A 129 -17.37 -5.73 1.86
N GLU A 130 -17.08 -7.03 1.87
CA GLU A 130 -17.99 -8.06 1.36
C GLU A 130 -19.30 -8.13 2.16
N ARG A 131 -19.23 -7.95 3.49
CA ARG A 131 -20.43 -7.88 4.33
C ARG A 131 -21.25 -6.61 4.11
N LEU A 132 -20.59 -5.48 3.85
CA LEU A 132 -21.25 -4.18 3.68
C LEU A 132 -21.87 -4.01 2.29
N PHE A 133 -21.17 -4.48 1.24
CA PHE A 133 -21.53 -4.22 -0.16
C PHE A 133 -21.93 -5.47 -0.94
N GLY A 134 -21.82 -6.67 -0.36
CA GLY A 134 -22.30 -7.92 -0.94
C GLY A 134 -21.85 -8.17 -2.38
N GLU A 135 -22.81 -8.38 -3.27
CA GLU A 135 -22.57 -8.69 -4.69
C GLU A 135 -21.79 -7.60 -5.43
N ASP A 136 -21.96 -6.33 -5.07
CA ASP A 136 -21.23 -5.22 -5.71
C ASP A 136 -19.72 -5.35 -5.44
N PHE A 137 -19.35 -5.71 -4.22
CA PHE A 137 -17.94 -5.95 -3.88
C PHE A 137 -17.41 -7.24 -4.53
N LEU A 138 -18.20 -8.30 -4.61
CA LEU A 138 -17.79 -9.55 -5.27
C LEU A 138 -17.54 -9.33 -6.76
N ASN A 139 -18.41 -8.60 -7.45
CA ASN A 139 -18.24 -8.21 -8.85
C ASN A 139 -16.97 -7.35 -9.04
N TYR A 140 -16.74 -6.38 -8.17
CA TYR A 140 -15.52 -5.58 -8.19
C TYR A 140 -14.26 -6.45 -7.99
N LYS A 141 -14.29 -7.40 -7.06
CA LYS A 141 -13.21 -8.33 -6.75
C LYS A 141 -12.87 -9.27 -7.91
N GLN A 142 -13.84 -9.61 -8.76
CA GLN A 142 -13.61 -10.41 -9.97
C GLN A 142 -12.91 -9.63 -11.09
N ASN A 143 -13.19 -8.33 -11.19
CA ASN A 143 -12.70 -7.49 -12.28
C ASN A 143 -11.39 -6.76 -11.97
N VAL A 144 -11.09 -6.49 -10.71
CA VAL A 144 -9.90 -5.74 -10.29
C VAL A 144 -9.06 -6.58 -9.34
N ARG A 145 -7.73 -6.59 -9.57
CA ARG A 145 -6.80 -7.35 -8.73
C ARG A 145 -6.57 -6.69 -7.37
N MET A 146 -6.09 -7.47 -6.41
CA MET A 146 -5.79 -6.99 -5.05
C MET A 146 -4.69 -5.94 -5.06
N TRP A 147 -3.59 -6.19 -5.79
CA TRP A 147 -2.46 -5.28 -5.90
C TRP A 147 -2.40 -4.60 -7.27
N LEU A 148 -2.09 -5.34 -8.32
CA LEU A 148 -2.05 -4.93 -9.74
C LEU A 148 -2.44 -6.10 -10.63
#